data_1649195b1170a53c94faa121944c0151
#
_entry.id   1649195b1170a53c94faa121944c0151
#
_cell.length_a   1.000
_cell.length_b   1.000
_cell.length_c   1.000
_cell.angle_alpha   90.00
_cell.angle_beta   90.00
_cell.angle_gamma   90.00
#
_symmetry.space_group_name_H-M   'P 1'
#
loop_
_entity.id
_entity.type
_entity.pdbx_description
1 polymer ?
#
loop_
_entity_poly.entity_id
_entity_poly.type
_entity_poly.pdbx_seq_one_letter_code
_entity_poly.pdbx_strand_id
1 'polypeptide(L)'
;MEYLDILDEEGNKLGTKLRQDVHRDGDWHKVAFIFVVNDKGEIILQKRSREKESNPNKWTASASGHLSAGDTDIEGAIRELEEEIGIKVKENELKYLFTVKEQHFKEDRKISHISNVYLLFKNIDIQDLILQKEEVSEVKYVYYKDFEKMLIDKKDNIVKHDEIYAGILK
;
A
#
# COMPACT_ATOMS: atom_id res chain seq x y z
N MET A 1 -5.17 1.21 -20.22
CA MET A 1 -3.70 1.36 -20.01
C MET A 1 -3.44 2.38 -18.92
N GLU A 2 -2.60 2.02 -17.97
CA GLU A 2 -2.26 2.91 -16.86
C GLU A 2 -0.91 3.59 -17.09
N TYR A 3 -0.88 4.90 -16.87
CA TYR A 3 0.35 5.69 -16.92
C TYR A 3 0.74 6.10 -15.50
N LEU A 4 2.04 6.12 -15.23
CA LEU A 4 2.61 6.54 -13.95
C LEU A 4 3.56 7.70 -14.19
N ASP A 5 3.61 8.62 -13.23
CA ASP A 5 4.63 9.66 -13.21
C ASP A 5 5.95 9.04 -12.75
N ILE A 6 7.02 9.31 -13.49
CA ILE A 6 8.36 8.89 -13.10
C ILE A 6 9.10 10.05 -12.43
N LEU A 7 9.92 9.72 -11.44
CA LEU A 7 10.55 10.69 -10.55
C LEU A 7 12.06 10.48 -10.52
N ASP A 8 12.79 11.54 -10.11
CA ASP A 8 14.18 11.39 -9.70
C ASP A 8 14.27 10.90 -8.24
N GLU A 9 15.48 10.70 -7.72
CA GLU A 9 15.67 10.23 -6.34
C GLU A 9 15.17 11.21 -5.29
N GLU A 10 15.05 12.50 -5.64
CA GLU A 10 14.55 13.54 -4.75
C GLU A 10 13.02 13.68 -4.81
N GLY A 11 12.36 12.92 -5.71
CA GLY A 11 10.92 12.96 -5.85
C GLY A 11 10.40 13.98 -6.85
N ASN A 12 11.27 14.57 -7.65
CA ASN A 12 10.86 15.52 -8.69
C ASN A 12 10.40 14.77 -9.95
N LYS A 13 9.31 15.25 -10.55
CA LYS A 13 8.76 14.61 -11.75
C LYS A 13 9.68 14.78 -12.94
N LEU A 14 10.02 13.68 -13.59
CA LEU A 14 10.82 13.64 -14.83
C LEU A 14 9.96 13.46 -16.07
N GLY A 15 8.82 12.83 -15.95
CA GLY A 15 7.94 12.55 -17.08
C GLY A 15 6.86 11.53 -16.72
N THR A 16 6.28 10.92 -17.73
CA THR A 16 5.20 9.94 -17.59
C THR A 16 5.47 8.76 -18.52
N LYS A 17 5.29 7.54 -18.01
CA LYS A 17 5.44 6.32 -18.80
C LYS A 17 4.30 5.35 -18.54
N LEU A 18 4.10 4.41 -19.44
CA LEU A 18 3.24 3.27 -19.20
C LEU A 18 3.75 2.48 -18.00
N ARG A 19 2.84 2.01 -17.17
CA ARG A 19 3.17 1.23 -15.97
C ARG A 19 4.13 0.08 -16.25
N GLN A 20 3.91 -0.66 -17.32
CA GLN A 20 4.79 -1.77 -17.71
C GLN A 20 6.23 -1.32 -18.00
N ASP A 21 6.37 -0.14 -18.60
CA ASP A 21 7.69 0.42 -18.93
C ASP A 21 8.40 0.91 -17.66
N VAL A 22 7.66 1.51 -16.73
CA VAL A 22 8.20 1.92 -15.42
C VAL A 22 8.77 0.73 -14.68
N HIS A 23 8.04 -0.38 -14.66
CA HIS A 23 8.48 -1.60 -13.98
C HIS A 23 9.65 -2.28 -14.70
N ARG A 24 9.67 -2.24 -16.03
CA ARG A 24 10.77 -2.77 -16.82
C ARG A 24 12.07 -1.97 -16.59
N ASP A 25 11.95 -0.65 -16.60
CA ASP A 25 13.10 0.26 -16.55
C ASP A 25 13.58 0.55 -15.12
N GLY A 26 12.76 0.25 -14.11
CA GLY A 26 13.10 0.47 -12.70
C GLY A 26 13.05 1.93 -12.28
N ASP A 27 12.22 2.73 -12.92
CA ASP A 27 12.08 4.15 -12.59
C ASP A 27 11.45 4.35 -11.20
N TRP A 28 11.87 5.40 -10.51
CA TRP A 28 11.22 5.82 -9.28
C TRP A 28 9.78 6.25 -9.57
N HIS A 29 8.86 5.76 -8.79
CA HIS A 29 7.45 6.12 -8.88
C HIS A 29 6.79 6.03 -7.51
N LYS A 30 5.64 6.69 -7.37
CA LYS A 30 4.96 6.79 -6.08
C LYS A 30 3.98 5.64 -5.84
N VAL A 31 3.94 5.21 -4.58
CA VAL A 31 3.00 4.21 -4.07
C VAL A 31 2.37 4.76 -2.80
N ALA A 32 1.09 4.52 -2.61
CA ALA A 32 0.40 4.87 -1.37
C ALA A 32 0.19 3.61 -0.53
N PHE A 33 0.39 3.74 0.78
CA PHE A 33 0.05 2.72 1.77
C PHE A 33 -0.91 3.34 2.77
N ILE A 34 -2.04 2.69 3.00
CA ILE A 34 -3.04 3.16 3.95
C ILE A 34 -3.27 2.09 5.02
N PHE A 35 -3.18 2.48 6.28
CA PHE A 35 -3.49 1.62 7.41
C PHE A 35 -4.75 2.13 8.09
N VAL A 36 -5.76 1.28 8.17
CA VAL A 36 -7.02 1.59 8.85
C VAL A 36 -6.97 0.98 10.24
N VAL A 37 -7.13 1.83 11.26
CA VAL A 37 -7.03 1.44 12.65
C VAL A 37 -8.29 1.86 13.39
N ASN A 38 -8.82 0.98 14.25
CA ASN A 38 -9.96 1.29 15.08
C ASN A 38 -9.54 1.74 16.49
N ASP A 39 -10.53 2.06 17.33
CA ASP A 39 -10.30 2.54 18.69
C ASP A 39 -9.80 1.44 19.64
N LYS A 40 -9.80 0.20 19.23
CA LYS A 40 -9.28 -0.94 20.00
C LYS A 40 -7.82 -1.25 19.71
N GLY A 41 -7.17 -0.46 18.85
CA GLY A 41 -5.79 -0.71 18.42
C GLY A 41 -5.65 -1.86 17.43
N GLU A 42 -6.71 -2.17 16.71
CA GLU A 42 -6.70 -3.19 15.69
C GLU A 42 -6.51 -2.56 14.32
N ILE A 43 -5.67 -3.19 13.49
CA ILE A 43 -5.32 -2.73 12.15
C ILE A 43 -5.99 -3.65 11.13
N ILE A 44 -6.62 -3.10 10.12
CA ILE A 44 -7.11 -3.91 8.99
C ILE A 44 -5.91 -4.28 8.12
N LEU A 45 -5.68 -5.58 7.95
CA LEU A 45 -4.73 -6.10 6.97
C LEU A 45 -5.49 -6.74 5.82
N GLN A 46 -4.96 -6.58 4.60
CA GLN A 46 -5.50 -7.27 3.44
C GLN A 46 -4.60 -8.42 3.02
N LYS A 47 -5.21 -9.50 2.54
CA LYS A 47 -4.49 -10.59 1.91
C LYS A 47 -4.54 -10.40 0.40
N ARG A 48 -3.39 -10.32 -0.23
CA ARG A 48 -3.28 -10.15 -1.68
C ARG A 48 -3.87 -11.37 -2.39
N SER A 49 -4.59 -11.11 -3.47
CA SER A 49 -5.16 -12.19 -4.29
C SER A 49 -4.08 -13.15 -4.77
N ARG A 50 -4.44 -14.42 -4.90
CA ARG A 50 -3.56 -15.45 -5.46
C ARG A 50 -3.22 -15.18 -6.93
N GLU A 51 -3.99 -14.31 -7.60
CA GLU A 51 -3.80 -13.96 -9.00
C GLU A 51 -2.76 -12.86 -9.20
N LYS A 52 -2.26 -12.26 -8.13
CA LYS A 52 -1.24 -11.21 -8.22
C LYS A 52 0.11 -11.80 -8.64
N GLU A 53 0.79 -11.11 -9.55
CA GLU A 53 2.12 -11.51 -10.01
C GLU A 53 3.16 -11.44 -8.90
N SER A 54 3.06 -10.41 -8.05
CA SER A 54 3.98 -10.23 -6.94
C SER A 54 3.30 -10.51 -5.60
N ASN A 55 4.00 -11.24 -4.75
CA ASN A 55 3.57 -11.55 -3.37
C ASN A 55 2.12 -12.06 -3.26
N PRO A 56 1.70 -13.06 -4.08
CA PRO A 56 0.35 -13.61 -3.95
C PRO A 56 0.14 -14.26 -2.58
N ASN A 57 -1.09 -14.21 -2.10
CA ASN A 57 -1.51 -14.82 -0.82
C ASN A 57 -0.78 -14.29 0.43
N LYS A 58 -0.17 -13.12 0.34
CA LYS A 58 0.49 -12.50 1.50
C LYS A 58 -0.32 -11.34 2.07
N TRP A 59 -0.19 -11.15 3.37
CA TRP A 59 -0.83 -10.04 4.09
C TRP A 59 0.00 -8.76 3.94
N THR A 60 -0.68 -7.62 3.89
CA THR A 60 -0.06 -6.31 3.78
C THR A 60 -0.97 -5.24 4.38
N ALA A 61 -0.63 -3.96 4.19
CA ALA A 61 -1.42 -2.81 4.64
C ALA A 61 -2.90 -2.94 4.25
N SER A 62 -3.75 -2.13 4.84
CA SER A 62 -5.20 -2.14 4.55
C SER A 62 -5.48 -1.93 3.07
N ALA A 63 -4.79 -0.99 2.46
CA ALA A 63 -4.82 -0.76 1.01
C ALA A 63 -3.47 -0.21 0.56
N SER A 64 -3.08 -0.52 -0.66
CA SER A 64 -1.86 0.02 -1.26
C SER A 64 -1.94 -0.04 -2.78
N GLY A 65 -1.30 0.89 -3.45
CA GLY A 65 -1.24 0.89 -4.91
C GLY A 65 -0.43 2.04 -5.46
N HIS A 66 -0.17 1.97 -6.76
CA HIS A 66 0.59 2.98 -7.48
C HIS A 66 -0.28 4.21 -7.72
N LEU A 67 0.29 5.39 -7.59
CA LEU A 67 -0.37 6.61 -8.02
C LEU A 67 -0.40 6.65 -9.54
N SER A 68 -1.57 6.94 -10.11
CA SER A 68 -1.69 7.15 -11.55
C SER A 68 -1.12 8.52 -11.93
N ALA A 69 -0.70 8.65 -13.18
CA ALA A 69 -0.18 9.92 -13.68
C ALA A 69 -1.20 11.05 -13.47
N GLY A 70 -0.74 12.14 -12.89
CA GLY A 70 -1.59 13.29 -12.60
C GLY A 70 -2.29 13.28 -11.26
N ASP A 71 -2.29 12.15 -10.54
CA ASP A 71 -2.86 12.09 -9.18
C ASP A 71 -2.01 12.93 -8.22
N THR A 72 -2.67 13.65 -7.32
CA THR A 72 -1.98 14.13 -6.12
C THR A 72 -1.76 12.94 -5.19
N ASP A 73 -0.84 13.06 -4.25
CA ASP A 73 -0.52 11.96 -3.33
C ASP A 73 -1.76 11.48 -2.58
N ILE A 74 -2.57 12.40 -2.07
CA ILE A 74 -3.76 12.04 -1.31
C ILE A 74 -4.90 11.51 -2.18
N GLU A 75 -5.07 12.03 -3.38
CA GLU A 75 -6.08 11.52 -4.33
C GLU A 75 -5.82 10.06 -4.68
N GLY A 76 -4.56 9.71 -4.93
CA GLY A 76 -4.17 8.33 -5.20
C GLY A 76 -4.46 7.41 -4.02
N ALA A 77 -4.15 7.87 -2.80
CA ALA A 77 -4.43 7.10 -1.58
C ALA A 77 -5.93 6.85 -1.39
N ILE A 78 -6.76 7.87 -1.56
CA ILE A 78 -8.21 7.77 -1.44
C ILE A 78 -8.76 6.79 -2.47
N ARG A 79 -8.30 6.90 -3.70
CA ARG A 79 -8.75 6.02 -4.80
C ARG A 79 -8.42 4.56 -4.51
N GLU A 80 -7.20 4.27 -4.09
CA GLU A 80 -6.80 2.90 -3.78
C GLU A 80 -7.61 2.30 -2.63
N LEU A 81 -7.88 3.09 -1.60
CA LEU A 81 -8.68 2.66 -0.46
C LEU A 81 -10.11 2.29 -0.88
N GLU A 82 -10.72 3.10 -1.73
CA GLU A 82 -12.07 2.84 -2.25
C GLU A 82 -12.09 1.64 -3.20
N GLU A 83 -11.13 1.58 -4.14
CA GLU A 83 -11.09 0.50 -5.13
C GLU A 83 -10.83 -0.87 -4.50
N GLU A 84 -9.85 -0.97 -3.61
CA GLU A 84 -9.43 -2.25 -3.08
C GLU A 84 -10.37 -2.82 -2.01
N ILE A 85 -10.82 -2.01 -1.08
CA ILE A 85 -11.62 -2.50 0.06
C ILE A 85 -12.94 -1.72 0.28
N GLY A 86 -13.27 -0.78 -0.58
CA GLY A 86 -14.58 -0.13 -0.57
C GLY A 86 -14.80 0.91 0.53
N ILE A 87 -13.73 1.50 1.06
CA ILE A 87 -13.83 2.55 2.07
C ILE A 87 -13.77 3.91 1.38
N LYS A 88 -14.83 4.71 1.53
CA LYS A 88 -14.91 6.07 1.00
C LYS A 88 -14.58 7.07 2.09
N VAL A 89 -13.61 7.94 1.82
CA VAL A 89 -13.18 8.95 2.77
C VAL A 89 -12.93 10.29 2.07
N LYS A 90 -12.92 11.35 2.88
CA LYS A 90 -12.51 12.69 2.44
C LYS A 90 -11.03 12.87 2.78
N GLU A 91 -10.40 13.83 2.11
CA GLU A 91 -8.96 14.11 2.33
C GLU A 91 -8.62 14.36 3.79
N ASN A 92 -9.46 15.10 4.53
CA ASN A 92 -9.20 15.44 5.93
C ASN A 92 -9.32 14.26 6.89
N GLU A 93 -9.83 13.13 6.44
CA GLU A 93 -9.89 11.91 7.26
C GLU A 93 -8.60 11.10 7.21
N LEU A 94 -7.81 11.26 6.15
CA LEU A 94 -6.52 10.58 6.03
C LEU A 94 -5.41 11.44 6.63
N LYS A 95 -4.62 10.84 7.50
CA LYS A 95 -3.48 11.49 8.11
C LYS A 95 -2.20 10.99 7.44
N TYR A 96 -1.44 11.88 6.81
CA TYR A 96 -0.12 11.57 6.32
C TYR A 96 0.83 11.34 7.50
N LEU A 97 1.61 10.26 7.45
CA LEU A 97 2.55 9.92 8.51
C LEU A 97 4.00 10.14 8.10
N PHE A 98 4.43 9.48 7.04
CA PHE A 98 5.83 9.56 6.60
C PHE A 98 5.97 8.99 5.19
N THR A 99 7.15 9.19 4.61
CA THR A 99 7.52 8.66 3.29
C THR A 99 8.74 7.76 3.42
N VAL A 100 8.72 6.63 2.74
CA VAL A 100 9.83 5.68 2.69
C VAL A 100 10.27 5.50 1.23
N LYS A 101 11.56 5.56 1.00
CA LYS A 101 12.13 5.19 -0.30
C LYS A 101 12.60 3.75 -0.21
N GLU A 102 12.10 2.92 -1.09
CA GLU A 102 12.46 1.52 -1.16
C GLU A 102 12.99 1.19 -2.55
N GLN A 103 14.13 0.53 -2.59
CA GLN A 103 14.69 0.05 -3.83
C GLN A 103 15.16 -1.39 -3.61
N HIS A 104 14.64 -2.30 -4.41
CA HIS A 104 15.00 -3.69 -4.30
C HIS A 104 15.04 -4.33 -5.70
N PHE A 105 15.68 -5.48 -5.79
CA PHE A 105 15.78 -6.24 -7.02
C PHE A 105 14.89 -7.47 -6.91
N LYS A 106 14.12 -7.72 -7.96
CA LYS A 106 13.33 -8.94 -8.10
C LYS A 106 13.68 -9.55 -9.44
N GLU A 107 14.31 -10.73 -9.40
CA GLU A 107 14.91 -11.33 -10.58
C GLU A 107 15.95 -10.34 -11.17
N ASP A 108 15.82 -9.98 -12.45
CA ASP A 108 16.72 -9.02 -13.10
C ASP A 108 16.18 -7.60 -13.10
N ARG A 109 15.08 -7.35 -12.38
CA ARG A 109 14.41 -6.04 -12.37
C ARG A 109 14.67 -5.29 -11.08
N LYS A 110 14.92 -4.01 -11.23
CA LYS A 110 15.04 -3.06 -10.13
C LYS A 110 13.66 -2.44 -9.88
N ILE A 111 13.24 -2.41 -8.63
CA ILE A 111 11.98 -1.79 -8.23
C ILE A 111 12.31 -0.62 -7.32
N SER A 112 11.83 0.58 -7.70
CA SER A 112 12.14 1.83 -7.00
C SER A 112 10.85 2.55 -6.62
N HIS A 113 10.49 2.48 -5.35
CA HIS A 113 9.26 3.08 -4.81
C HIS A 113 9.54 4.27 -3.90
N ILE A 114 8.77 5.34 -4.08
CA ILE A 114 8.61 6.39 -3.07
C ILE A 114 7.24 6.17 -2.47
N SER A 115 7.21 5.64 -1.26
CA SER A 115 5.98 5.18 -0.61
C SER A 115 5.51 6.18 0.43
N ASN A 116 4.34 6.76 0.22
CA ASN A 116 3.69 7.64 1.18
C ASN A 116 2.76 6.80 2.06
N VAL A 117 2.88 6.95 3.37
CA VAL A 117 2.13 6.17 4.36
C VAL A 117 1.09 7.05 5.05
N TYR A 118 -0.15 6.58 5.05
CA TYR A 118 -1.31 7.27 5.62
C TYR A 118 -2.00 6.42 6.67
N LEU A 119 -2.63 7.10 7.62
CA LEU A 119 -3.41 6.47 8.68
C LEU A 119 -4.85 6.96 8.60
N LEU A 120 -5.79 6.03 8.74
CA LEU A 120 -7.21 6.32 8.88
C LEU A 120 -7.69 5.74 10.22
N PHE A 121 -8.10 6.62 11.14
CA PHE A 121 -8.77 6.19 12.37
C PHE A 121 -10.26 6.11 12.11
N LYS A 122 -10.79 4.89 12.06
CA LYS A 122 -12.21 4.68 11.82
C LYS A 122 -12.63 3.31 12.33
N ASN A 123 -13.76 3.27 13.00
CA ASN A 123 -14.38 2.00 13.41
C ASN A 123 -15.23 1.50 12.25
N ILE A 124 -14.81 0.44 11.61
CA ILE A 124 -15.46 -0.12 10.43
C ILE A 124 -15.81 -1.59 10.71
N ASP A 125 -17.02 -1.97 10.34
CA ASP A 125 -17.39 -3.38 10.34
C ASP A 125 -16.80 -4.00 9.07
N ILE A 126 -15.92 -4.98 9.25
CA ILE A 126 -15.27 -5.70 8.14
C ILE A 126 -16.29 -6.28 7.16
N GLN A 127 -17.46 -6.69 7.65
CA GLN A 127 -18.51 -7.27 6.81
C GLN A 127 -19.10 -6.26 5.82
N ASP A 128 -18.96 -4.96 6.10
CA ASP A 128 -19.44 -3.91 5.20
C ASP A 128 -18.45 -3.56 4.08
N LEU A 129 -17.27 -4.15 4.09
CA LEU A 129 -16.24 -3.89 3.08
C LEU A 129 -16.54 -4.60 1.77
N ILE A 130 -16.25 -3.91 0.66
CA ILE A 130 -16.38 -4.45 -0.69
C ILE A 130 -14.99 -4.66 -1.26
N LEU A 131 -14.59 -5.91 -1.41
CA LEU A 131 -13.25 -6.25 -1.86
C LEU A 131 -13.18 -6.35 -3.39
N GLN A 132 -12.15 -5.75 -3.96
CA GLN A 132 -11.81 -5.93 -5.36
C GLN A 132 -11.13 -7.31 -5.50
N LYS A 133 -11.86 -8.31 -5.90
CA LYS A 133 -11.42 -9.73 -5.85
C LYS A 133 -10.14 -10.03 -6.61
N GLU A 134 -9.88 -9.30 -7.68
CA GLU A 134 -8.66 -9.44 -8.48
C GLU A 134 -7.42 -9.00 -7.70
N GLU A 135 -7.59 -8.11 -6.73
CA GLU A 135 -6.51 -7.53 -5.93
C GLU A 135 -6.45 -8.09 -4.52
N VAL A 136 -7.62 -8.26 -3.89
CA VAL A 136 -7.76 -8.60 -2.46
C VAL A 136 -8.65 -9.80 -2.27
N SER A 137 -8.13 -10.86 -1.66
CA SER A 137 -8.92 -12.07 -1.39
C SER A 137 -9.61 -12.03 -0.02
N GLU A 138 -9.02 -11.35 0.95
CA GLU A 138 -9.49 -11.38 2.34
C GLU A 138 -8.99 -10.16 3.10
N VAL A 139 -9.75 -9.73 4.12
CA VAL A 139 -9.32 -8.70 5.09
C VAL A 139 -9.59 -9.21 6.49
N LYS A 140 -8.80 -8.75 7.46
CA LYS A 140 -9.04 -9.04 8.88
C LYS A 140 -8.50 -7.91 9.75
N TYR A 141 -9.08 -7.76 10.93
CA TYR A 141 -8.51 -6.94 11.98
C TYR A 141 -7.45 -7.73 12.72
N VAL A 142 -6.32 -7.08 12.98
CA VAL A 142 -5.22 -7.65 13.77
C VAL A 142 -4.81 -6.61 14.81
N TYR A 143 -4.80 -7.00 16.08
CA TYR A 143 -4.33 -6.13 17.15
C TYR A 143 -2.85 -5.79 16.92
N TYR A 144 -2.46 -4.54 17.16
CA TYR A 144 -1.12 -4.08 16.77
C TYR A 144 0.02 -4.90 17.37
N LYS A 145 -0.14 -5.41 18.61
CA LYS A 145 0.86 -6.29 19.22
C LYS A 145 0.94 -7.66 18.54
N ASP A 146 -0.18 -8.15 18.07
CA ASP A 146 -0.21 -9.41 17.32
C ASP A 146 0.42 -9.22 15.94
N PHE A 147 0.26 -8.05 15.35
CA PHE A 147 0.93 -7.70 14.10
C PHE A 147 2.46 -7.67 14.28
N GLU A 148 2.94 -7.10 15.39
CA GLU A 148 4.37 -7.13 15.72
C GLU A 148 4.89 -8.57 15.77
N LYS A 149 4.14 -9.47 16.40
CA LYS A 149 4.49 -10.90 16.46
C LYS A 149 4.49 -11.56 15.08
N MET A 150 3.51 -11.23 14.24
CA MET A 150 3.44 -11.77 12.89
C MET A 150 4.67 -11.39 12.07
N LEU A 151 5.18 -10.18 12.24
CA LEU A 151 6.37 -9.70 11.53
C LEU A 151 7.62 -10.51 11.91
N ILE A 152 7.65 -11.08 13.09
CA ILE A 152 8.75 -11.92 13.57
C ILE A 152 8.52 -13.39 13.23
N ASP A 153 7.37 -13.93 13.64
CA ASP A 153 7.08 -15.37 13.61
C ASP A 153 6.56 -15.86 12.25
N LYS A 154 5.87 -14.99 11.51
CA LYS A 154 5.19 -15.33 10.25
C LYS A 154 5.57 -14.38 9.12
N LYS A 155 6.80 -13.91 9.12
CA LYS A 155 7.30 -12.92 8.13
C LYS A 155 7.13 -13.38 6.68
N ASP A 156 7.15 -14.69 6.42
CA ASP A 156 6.99 -15.23 5.06
C ASP A 156 5.57 -15.08 4.53
N ASN A 157 4.59 -14.83 5.41
CA ASN A 157 3.20 -14.62 5.07
C ASN A 157 2.84 -13.14 4.92
N ILE A 158 3.80 -12.26 5.08
CA ILE A 158 3.62 -10.81 5.03
C ILE A 158 4.54 -10.24 3.95
N VAL A 159 4.01 -9.30 3.15
CA VAL A 159 4.84 -8.59 2.16
C VAL A 159 5.91 -7.81 2.89
N LYS A 160 7.14 -7.89 2.41
CA LYS A 160 8.28 -7.26 3.09
C LYS A 160 8.29 -5.73 2.88
N HIS A 161 8.03 -4.99 3.94
CA HIS A 161 8.08 -3.52 4.00
C HIS A 161 8.53 -3.10 5.39
N ASP A 162 9.73 -3.50 5.79
CA ASP A 162 10.21 -3.38 7.17
C ASP A 162 10.13 -1.96 7.72
N GLU A 163 10.57 -0.95 6.97
CA GLU A 163 10.55 0.44 7.41
C GLU A 163 9.12 0.97 7.57
N ILE A 164 8.22 0.58 6.67
CA ILE A 164 6.82 1.00 6.73
C ILE A 164 6.15 0.44 7.98
N TYR A 165 6.32 -0.85 8.23
CA TYR A 165 5.71 -1.49 9.41
C TYR A 165 6.32 -0.97 10.71
N ALA A 166 7.63 -0.78 10.76
CA ALA A 166 8.28 -0.20 11.93
C ALA A 166 7.75 1.21 12.22
N GLY A 167 7.53 2.00 11.20
CA GLY A 167 6.98 3.35 11.33
C GLY A 167 5.54 3.36 11.83
N ILE A 168 4.70 2.45 11.34
CA ILE A 168 3.29 2.41 11.74
C ILE A 168 3.10 1.90 13.18
N LEU A 169 4.03 1.10 13.67
CA LEU A 169 3.96 0.52 15.02
C LEU A 169 4.53 1.43 16.12
N LYS A 170 5.01 2.60 15.76
CA LYS A 170 5.48 3.58 16.75
C LYS A 170 4.36 4.36 17.44
#